data_6fda98aeac037a0e4e4a3f1657174970
#
_entry.id   6fda98aeac037a0e4e4a3f1657174970
#
_cell.length_a   1.000
_cell.length_b   1.000
_cell.length_c   1.000
_cell.angle_alpha   90.00
_cell.angle_beta   90.00
_cell.angle_gamma   90.00
#
_symmetry.space_group_name_H-M   'P 1'
#
loop_
_entity.id
_entity.type
_entity.pdbx_description
1 polymer ?
#
loop_
_entity_poly.entity_id
_entity_poly.type
_entity_poly.pdbx_seq_one_letter_code
_entity_poly.pdbx_strand_id
1 'polypeptide(L)'
;MKSLWNNFKVAFAMFSKIPMPCADWTKENMKYMFCFFPFIGTVIGGLTMLVAYLGLRFGYQPGFVTAVLVLVPVFVTGGIHVDGLLDTSDALSSWQERSRRLEILKDSHAGAFAVITAAVYFIAWYGVYSQLFNSAENMRAIGILSLGFMVSRCLSGIGVITFPKAKADGTVAEFSRNSSDVLSRNVLIVYLVLLAAGMILIRPVWGSLAFVGALLIFWYYHHIAMKYFGGTTGDISGFFLCICEVGMALILAVVSNF
;
A
#
# COMPACT_ATOMS: atom_id res chain seq x y z
N MET A 1 -12.90 -2.89 -25.25
CA MET A 1 -11.45 -3.07 -25.00
C MET A 1 -10.69 -1.75 -24.83
N LYS A 2 -10.89 -0.73 -25.67
CA LYS A 2 -10.17 0.59 -25.51
C LYS A 2 -10.42 1.24 -24.14
N SER A 3 -11.62 1.14 -23.57
CA SER A 3 -11.94 1.73 -22.25
C SER A 3 -11.20 1.02 -21.10
N LEU A 4 -11.11 -0.31 -21.05
CA LEU A 4 -10.39 -1.03 -19.98
C LEU A 4 -8.87 -0.75 -20.02
N TRP A 5 -8.28 -0.68 -21.23
CA TRP A 5 -6.88 -0.30 -21.38
C TRP A 5 -6.61 1.12 -20.88
N ASN A 6 -7.52 2.07 -21.13
CA ASN A 6 -7.40 3.41 -20.60
C ASN A 6 -7.55 3.47 -19.08
N ASN A 7 -8.48 2.70 -18.48
CA ASN A 7 -8.59 2.59 -17.01
C ASN A 7 -7.30 2.03 -16.38
N PHE A 8 -6.67 1.02 -17.02
CA PHE A 8 -5.36 0.51 -16.61
C PHE A 8 -4.28 1.60 -16.67
N LYS A 9 -4.18 2.34 -17.78
CA LYS A 9 -3.21 3.44 -17.94
C LYS A 9 -3.41 4.53 -16.87
N VAL A 10 -4.66 4.92 -16.62
CA VAL A 10 -5.00 5.91 -15.58
C VAL A 10 -4.56 5.43 -14.19
N ALA A 11 -4.84 4.18 -13.83
CA ALA A 11 -4.42 3.63 -12.54
C ALA A 11 -2.88 3.66 -12.37
N PHE A 12 -2.15 3.20 -13.39
CA PHE A 12 -0.69 3.17 -13.33
C PHE A 12 -0.07 4.57 -13.37
N ALA A 13 -0.58 5.47 -14.21
CA ALA A 13 -0.10 6.85 -14.27
C ALA A 13 -0.35 7.62 -12.97
N MET A 14 -1.45 7.29 -12.25
CA MET A 14 -1.82 7.96 -11.00
C MET A 14 -1.00 7.48 -9.81
N PHE A 15 -0.78 6.18 -9.69
CA PHE A 15 -0.25 5.56 -8.47
C PHE A 15 1.14 4.93 -8.63
N SER A 16 1.79 5.15 -9.78
CA SER A 16 3.16 4.65 -10.01
C SER A 16 3.99 5.61 -10.88
N LYS A 17 5.30 5.40 -10.87
CA LYS A 17 6.26 6.04 -11.80
C LYS A 17 6.58 5.17 -13.00
N ILE A 18 5.87 4.06 -13.18
CA ILE A 18 6.02 3.19 -14.34
C ILE A 18 5.59 3.97 -15.58
N PRO A 19 6.47 4.11 -16.61
CA PRO A 19 6.13 4.85 -17.81
C PRO A 19 4.90 4.27 -18.51
N MET A 20 3.87 5.08 -18.68
CA MET A 20 2.64 4.73 -19.38
C MET A 20 2.44 5.63 -20.59
N PRO A 21 1.88 5.12 -21.70
CA PRO A 21 1.40 5.98 -22.78
C PRO A 21 0.39 6.98 -22.25
N CYS A 22 0.27 8.15 -22.90
CA CYS A 22 -0.69 9.18 -22.50
C CYS A 22 -2.07 8.59 -22.19
N ALA A 23 -2.57 8.88 -21.02
CA ALA A 23 -3.87 8.46 -20.56
C ALA A 23 -4.85 9.63 -20.71
N ASP A 24 -6.02 9.36 -21.25
CA ASP A 24 -7.10 10.34 -21.31
C ASP A 24 -7.85 10.34 -19.98
N TRP A 25 -7.79 11.43 -19.23
CA TRP A 25 -8.40 11.61 -17.92
C TRP A 25 -9.89 11.97 -18.04
N THR A 26 -10.68 11.05 -18.57
CA THR A 26 -12.14 11.19 -18.66
C THR A 26 -12.85 10.40 -17.56
N LYS A 27 -14.07 10.81 -17.21
CA LYS A 27 -14.89 10.07 -16.22
C LYS A 27 -15.05 8.59 -16.58
N GLU A 28 -15.17 8.28 -17.85
CA GLU A 28 -15.28 6.90 -18.35
C GLU A 28 -13.99 6.09 -18.15
N ASN A 29 -12.84 6.72 -18.35
CA ASN A 29 -11.54 6.09 -18.18
C ASN A 29 -11.09 5.99 -16.71
N MET A 30 -11.75 6.67 -15.80
CA MET A 30 -11.56 6.57 -14.35
C MET A 30 -12.51 5.56 -13.69
N LYS A 31 -13.56 5.15 -14.39
CA LYS A 31 -14.67 4.35 -13.85
C LYS A 31 -14.24 3.04 -13.19
N TYR A 32 -13.23 2.35 -13.73
CA TYR A 32 -12.75 1.06 -13.26
C TYR A 32 -11.28 1.08 -12.84
N MET A 33 -10.70 2.25 -12.62
CA MET A 33 -9.27 2.37 -12.30
C MET A 33 -8.89 1.62 -11.01
N PHE A 34 -9.80 1.58 -10.01
CA PHE A 34 -9.55 0.86 -8.76
C PHE A 34 -9.47 -0.66 -8.95
N CYS A 35 -10.06 -1.23 -10.01
CA CYS A 35 -9.86 -2.64 -10.36
C CYS A 35 -8.42 -2.93 -10.80
N PHE A 36 -7.70 -1.91 -11.30
CA PHE A 36 -6.32 -2.03 -11.79
C PHE A 36 -5.27 -1.56 -10.77
N PHE A 37 -5.67 -0.81 -9.75
CA PHE A 37 -4.77 -0.33 -8.70
C PHE A 37 -3.98 -1.46 -8.01
N PRO A 38 -4.58 -2.63 -7.67
CA PRO A 38 -3.85 -3.74 -7.07
C PRO A 38 -2.70 -4.30 -7.92
N PHE A 39 -2.74 -4.16 -9.25
CA PHE A 39 -1.67 -4.66 -10.13
C PHE A 39 -0.34 -3.92 -9.94
N ILE A 40 -0.35 -2.68 -9.43
CA ILE A 40 0.87 -2.00 -9.02
C ILE A 40 1.52 -2.77 -7.86
N GLY A 41 0.71 -3.31 -6.94
CA GLY A 41 1.18 -4.21 -5.88
C GLY A 41 1.78 -5.49 -6.43
N THR A 42 1.22 -6.04 -7.53
CA THR A 42 1.79 -7.20 -8.22
C THR A 42 3.17 -6.89 -8.80
N VAL A 43 3.36 -5.69 -9.38
CA VAL A 43 4.68 -5.26 -9.88
C VAL A 43 5.68 -5.14 -8.72
N ILE A 44 5.30 -4.49 -7.62
CA ILE A 44 6.16 -4.36 -6.43
C ILE A 44 6.52 -5.74 -5.89
N GLY A 45 5.53 -6.63 -5.70
CA GLY A 45 5.75 -7.97 -5.21
C GLY A 45 6.64 -8.81 -6.13
N GLY A 46 6.42 -8.73 -7.44
CA GLY A 46 7.24 -9.41 -8.44
C GLY A 46 8.70 -8.94 -8.42
N LEU A 47 8.93 -7.62 -8.34
CA LEU A 47 10.27 -7.05 -8.21
C LEU A 47 10.93 -7.43 -6.87
N THR A 48 10.18 -7.42 -5.78
CA THR A 48 10.66 -7.87 -4.46
C THR A 48 11.12 -9.33 -4.51
N MET A 49 10.32 -10.23 -5.08
CA MET A 49 10.70 -11.63 -5.28
C MET A 49 11.92 -11.78 -6.18
N LEU A 50 11.97 -11.03 -7.27
CA LEU A 50 13.09 -11.07 -8.21
C LEU A 50 14.39 -10.61 -7.54
N VAL A 51 14.38 -9.50 -6.84
CA VAL A 51 15.56 -8.96 -6.11
C VAL A 51 16.03 -9.96 -5.06
N ALA A 52 15.10 -10.50 -4.26
CA ALA A 52 15.45 -11.51 -3.25
C ALA A 52 16.03 -12.78 -3.88
N TYR A 53 15.41 -13.29 -4.94
CA TYR A 53 15.93 -14.46 -5.67
C TYR A 53 17.32 -14.23 -6.25
N LEU A 54 17.54 -13.09 -6.93
CA LEU A 54 18.87 -12.76 -7.50
C LEU A 54 19.91 -12.54 -6.40
N GLY A 55 19.51 -11.93 -5.28
CA GLY A 55 20.36 -11.76 -4.10
C GLY A 55 20.90 -13.08 -3.57
N LEU A 56 20.03 -14.08 -3.41
CA LEU A 56 20.41 -15.42 -2.99
C LEU A 56 21.21 -16.15 -4.07
N ARG A 57 20.77 -16.07 -5.33
CA ARG A 57 21.39 -16.80 -6.45
C ARG A 57 22.82 -16.38 -6.71
N PHE A 58 23.14 -15.10 -6.56
CA PHE A 58 24.47 -14.56 -6.80
C PHE A 58 25.30 -14.32 -5.53
N GLY A 59 24.74 -14.63 -4.35
CA GLY A 59 25.47 -14.53 -3.09
C GLY A 59 25.78 -13.07 -2.69
N TYR A 60 24.93 -12.11 -3.06
CA TYR A 60 25.10 -10.73 -2.62
C TYR A 60 24.99 -10.62 -1.11
N GLN A 61 25.71 -9.63 -0.53
CA GLN A 61 25.66 -9.37 0.90
C GLN A 61 24.23 -9.06 1.35
N PRO A 62 23.73 -9.69 2.43
CA PRO A 62 22.34 -9.54 2.88
C PRO A 62 21.94 -8.08 3.12
N GLY A 63 22.84 -7.26 3.69
CA GLY A 63 22.56 -5.83 3.94
C GLY A 63 22.36 -5.04 2.64
N PHE A 64 23.08 -5.35 1.56
CA PHE A 64 22.89 -4.73 0.26
C PHE A 64 21.52 -5.10 -0.32
N VAL A 65 21.18 -6.39 -0.35
CA VAL A 65 19.89 -6.86 -0.87
C VAL A 65 18.74 -6.27 -0.07
N THR A 66 18.84 -6.25 1.25
CA THR A 66 17.86 -5.62 2.15
C THR A 66 17.62 -4.15 1.80
N ALA A 67 18.70 -3.38 1.60
CA ALA A 67 18.59 -1.97 1.23
C ALA A 67 17.85 -1.79 -0.12
N VAL A 68 18.16 -2.64 -1.11
CA VAL A 68 17.46 -2.62 -2.40
C VAL A 68 15.99 -2.98 -2.25
N LEU A 69 15.65 -4.01 -1.45
CA LEU A 69 14.28 -4.44 -1.19
C LEU A 69 13.42 -3.32 -0.58
N VAL A 70 13.98 -2.55 0.37
CA VAL A 70 13.31 -1.40 0.98
C VAL A 70 12.96 -0.32 -0.05
N LEU A 71 13.81 -0.13 -1.06
CA LEU A 71 13.64 0.92 -2.07
C LEU A 71 12.67 0.52 -3.20
N VAL A 72 12.40 -0.78 -3.41
CA VAL A 72 11.51 -1.24 -4.49
C VAL A 72 10.13 -0.55 -4.48
N PRO A 73 9.37 -0.52 -3.38
CA PRO A 73 8.07 0.15 -3.36
C PRO A 73 8.18 1.66 -3.63
N VAL A 74 9.23 2.30 -3.11
CA VAL A 74 9.47 3.74 -3.28
C VAL A 74 9.71 4.08 -4.74
N PHE A 75 10.59 3.35 -5.43
CA PHE A 75 10.87 3.61 -6.84
C PHE A 75 9.67 3.31 -7.74
N VAL A 76 8.92 2.24 -7.48
CA VAL A 76 7.74 1.90 -8.29
C VAL A 76 6.65 2.95 -8.13
N THR A 77 6.40 3.45 -6.92
CA THR A 77 5.31 4.40 -6.65
C THR A 77 5.74 5.86 -6.72
N GLY A 78 7.04 6.13 -6.77
CA GLY A 78 7.59 7.48 -6.66
C GLY A 78 7.40 8.11 -5.29
N GLY A 79 7.17 7.28 -4.25
CA GLY A 79 7.03 7.73 -2.88
C GLY A 79 5.63 8.26 -2.50
N ILE A 80 4.64 8.28 -3.40
CA ILE A 80 3.32 8.88 -3.15
C ILE A 80 2.62 8.33 -1.90
N HIS A 81 2.83 7.06 -1.56
CA HIS A 81 2.22 6.48 -0.36
C HIS A 81 3.01 6.83 0.90
N VAL A 82 4.32 6.93 0.79
CA VAL A 82 5.20 7.38 1.88
C VAL A 82 4.90 8.85 2.21
N ASP A 83 4.71 9.69 1.19
CA ASP A 83 4.26 11.07 1.35
C ASP A 83 2.98 11.15 2.20
N GLY A 84 1.95 10.39 1.84
CA GLY A 84 0.71 10.29 2.64
C GLY A 84 0.94 9.74 4.07
N LEU A 85 1.92 8.84 4.28
CA LEU A 85 2.31 8.40 5.62
C LEU A 85 2.85 9.58 6.44
N LEU A 86 3.72 10.38 5.85
CA LEU A 86 4.39 11.49 6.52
C LEU A 86 3.40 12.60 6.87
N ASP A 87 2.58 13.01 5.92
CA ASP A 87 1.56 14.06 6.09
C ASP A 87 0.53 13.67 7.15
N THR A 88 0.04 12.42 7.08
CA THR A 88 -0.92 11.92 8.07
C THR A 88 -0.29 11.83 9.46
N SER A 89 0.98 11.47 9.57
CA SER A 89 1.69 11.40 10.85
C SER A 89 1.87 12.79 11.47
N ASP A 90 2.23 13.80 10.68
CA ASP A 90 2.30 15.19 11.15
C ASP A 90 0.92 15.69 11.60
N ALA A 91 -0.12 15.44 10.80
CA ALA A 91 -1.48 15.84 11.14
C ALA A 91 -1.99 15.18 12.44
N LEU A 92 -1.72 13.90 12.66
CA LEU A 92 -2.08 13.19 13.89
C LEU A 92 -1.31 13.69 15.09
N SER A 93 -0.02 13.94 14.94
CA SER A 93 0.88 14.38 16.02
C SER A 93 0.70 15.84 16.41
N SER A 94 -0.03 16.62 15.61
CA SER A 94 -0.33 18.02 15.89
C SER A 94 -1.27 18.24 17.07
N TRP A 95 -2.03 17.22 17.49
CA TRP A 95 -3.07 17.28 18.53
C TRP A 95 -4.15 18.35 18.29
N GLN A 96 -4.27 18.84 17.05
CA GLN A 96 -5.19 19.88 16.65
C GLN A 96 -6.61 19.36 16.38
N GLU A 97 -7.55 20.26 16.22
CA GLU A 97 -8.92 19.94 15.76
C GLU A 97 -8.92 19.42 14.31
N ARG A 98 -10.02 18.77 13.94
CA ARG A 98 -10.17 18.14 12.62
C ARG A 98 -9.92 19.10 11.45
N SER A 99 -10.44 20.32 11.51
CA SER A 99 -10.24 21.34 10.47
C SER A 99 -8.77 21.62 10.24
N ARG A 100 -8.02 21.85 11.34
CA ARG A 100 -6.59 22.14 11.29
C ARG A 100 -5.77 20.94 10.82
N ARG A 101 -6.12 19.73 11.23
CA ARG A 101 -5.47 18.50 10.69
C ARG A 101 -5.64 18.38 9.19
N LEU A 102 -6.84 18.70 8.65
CA LEU A 102 -7.08 18.69 7.21
C LEU A 102 -6.31 19.79 6.47
N GLU A 103 -5.96 20.89 7.13
CA GLU A 103 -5.06 21.92 6.57
C GLU A 103 -3.61 21.42 6.55
N ILE A 104 -3.13 20.78 7.63
CA ILE A 104 -1.78 20.19 7.71
C ILE A 104 -1.57 19.17 6.58
N LEU A 105 -2.56 18.33 6.27
CA LEU A 105 -2.49 17.41 5.12
C LEU A 105 -2.33 18.11 3.75
N LYS A 106 -2.46 19.42 3.67
CA LYS A 106 -2.25 20.20 2.44
C LYS A 106 -0.95 20.99 2.44
N ASP A 107 -0.26 21.02 3.58
CA ASP A 107 0.99 21.75 3.71
C ASP A 107 2.11 20.95 3.02
N SER A 108 2.81 21.61 2.11
CA SER A 108 3.94 20.99 1.40
C SER A 108 5.22 20.90 2.25
N HIS A 109 5.20 21.44 3.47
CA HIS A 109 6.36 21.41 4.37
C HIS A 109 6.26 20.21 5.31
N ALA A 110 7.30 19.38 5.31
CA ALA A 110 7.42 18.28 6.25
C ALA A 110 7.72 18.80 7.67
N GLY A 111 6.89 18.42 8.63
CA GLY A 111 7.12 18.72 10.03
C GLY A 111 8.11 17.75 10.68
N ALA A 112 8.42 18.00 11.95
CA ALA A 112 9.35 17.17 12.71
C ALA A 112 8.87 15.71 12.85
N PHE A 113 7.56 15.49 12.99
CA PHE A 113 7.01 14.14 13.11
C PHE A 113 7.03 13.38 11.79
N ALA A 114 6.90 14.04 10.64
CA ALA A 114 7.14 13.43 9.34
C ALA A 114 8.55 12.87 9.24
N VAL A 115 9.57 13.66 9.61
CA VAL A 115 10.98 13.23 9.58
C VAL A 115 11.21 12.03 10.52
N ILE A 116 10.68 12.08 11.74
CA ILE A 116 10.77 10.96 12.70
C ILE A 116 10.09 9.72 12.13
N THR A 117 8.88 9.88 11.59
CA THR A 117 8.11 8.76 10.99
C THR A 117 8.85 8.15 9.80
N ALA A 118 9.46 8.97 8.94
CA ALA A 118 10.29 8.48 7.84
C ALA A 118 11.44 7.60 8.35
N ALA A 119 12.18 8.08 9.34
CA ALA A 119 13.30 7.34 9.93
C ALA A 119 12.82 6.00 10.52
N VAL A 120 11.77 6.02 11.34
CA VAL A 120 11.19 4.80 11.95
C VAL A 120 10.68 3.83 10.89
N TYR A 121 9.98 4.31 9.86
CA TYR A 121 9.44 3.49 8.78
C TYR A 121 10.53 2.77 8.01
N PHE A 122 11.58 3.48 7.58
CA PHE A 122 12.66 2.87 6.80
C PHE A 122 13.55 1.95 7.64
N ILE A 123 13.79 2.28 8.92
CA ILE A 123 14.51 1.39 9.85
C ILE A 123 13.70 0.11 10.10
N ALA A 124 12.38 0.22 10.31
CA ALA A 124 11.51 -0.94 10.47
C ALA A 124 11.56 -1.86 9.24
N TRP A 125 11.42 -1.30 8.04
CA TRP A 125 11.54 -2.07 6.80
C TRP A 125 12.90 -2.74 6.64
N TYR A 126 13.98 -2.01 6.93
CA TYR A 126 15.33 -2.58 6.87
C TYR A 126 15.47 -3.75 7.85
N GLY A 127 15.00 -3.60 9.08
CA GLY A 127 15.03 -4.66 10.09
C GLY A 127 14.23 -5.90 9.67
N VAL A 128 13.01 -5.69 9.15
CA VAL A 128 12.15 -6.77 8.65
C VAL A 128 12.79 -7.53 7.49
N TYR A 129 13.27 -6.83 6.47
CA TYR A 129 13.92 -7.51 5.34
C TYR A 129 15.23 -8.18 5.73
N SER A 130 16.01 -7.60 6.66
CA SER A 130 17.20 -8.27 7.21
C SER A 130 16.85 -9.59 7.86
N GLN A 131 15.72 -9.66 8.56
CA GLN A 131 15.22 -10.90 9.17
C GLN A 131 14.70 -11.88 8.12
N LEU A 132 13.90 -11.41 7.16
CA LEU A 132 13.29 -12.25 6.13
C LEU A 132 14.30 -12.73 5.07
N PHE A 133 15.36 -11.99 4.83
CA PHE A 133 16.41 -12.37 3.85
C PHE A 133 17.56 -13.16 4.49
N ASN A 134 17.34 -13.82 5.62
CA ASN A 134 18.38 -14.55 6.35
C ASN A 134 18.57 -16.01 5.88
N SER A 135 17.57 -16.61 5.24
CA SER A 135 17.62 -17.98 4.75
C SER A 135 16.81 -18.20 3.49
N ALA A 136 17.17 -19.25 2.71
CA ALA A 136 16.40 -19.65 1.54
C ALA A 136 14.97 -20.11 1.90
N GLU A 137 14.75 -20.62 3.12
CA GLU A 137 13.43 -21.03 3.59
C GLU A 137 12.49 -19.83 3.76
N ASN A 138 13.02 -18.68 4.15
CA ASN A 138 12.28 -17.44 4.30
C ASN A 138 11.80 -16.84 2.98
N MET A 139 12.23 -17.36 1.82
CA MET A 139 11.66 -16.98 0.52
C MET A 139 10.13 -17.18 0.46
N ARG A 140 9.58 -18.12 1.24
CA ARG A 140 8.12 -18.27 1.36
C ARG A 140 7.48 -17.08 2.05
N ALA A 141 8.11 -16.53 3.09
CA ALA A 141 7.64 -15.32 3.76
C ALA A 141 7.68 -14.11 2.83
N ILE A 142 8.77 -13.95 2.04
CA ILE A 142 8.88 -12.92 1.01
C ILE A 142 7.80 -13.12 -0.06
N GLY A 143 7.49 -14.37 -0.44
CA GLY A 143 6.40 -14.70 -1.37
C GLY A 143 5.03 -14.28 -0.83
N ILE A 144 4.74 -14.53 0.44
CA ILE A 144 3.50 -14.08 1.10
C ILE A 144 3.44 -12.56 1.15
N LEU A 145 4.54 -11.90 1.52
CA LEU A 145 4.64 -10.44 1.54
C LEU A 145 4.43 -9.84 0.14
N SER A 146 4.94 -10.50 -0.89
CA SER A 146 4.77 -10.08 -2.28
C SER A 146 3.29 -10.05 -2.71
N LEU A 147 2.49 -11.02 -2.26
CA LEU A 147 1.03 -10.99 -2.39
C LEU A 147 0.41 -9.90 -1.49
N GLY A 148 1.01 -9.63 -0.34
CA GLY A 148 0.59 -8.60 0.60
C GLY A 148 0.58 -7.19 -0.01
N PHE A 149 1.48 -6.86 -0.93
CA PHE A 149 1.43 -5.59 -1.66
C PHE A 149 0.17 -5.43 -2.51
N MET A 150 -0.36 -6.51 -3.03
CA MET A 150 -1.64 -6.48 -3.74
C MET A 150 -2.82 -6.41 -2.76
N VAL A 151 -2.75 -7.13 -1.61
CA VAL A 151 -3.77 -7.10 -0.55
C VAL A 151 -3.95 -5.67 -0.01
N SER A 152 -2.86 -4.98 0.32
CA SER A 152 -2.92 -3.60 0.85
C SER A 152 -3.64 -2.66 -0.12
N ARG A 153 -3.40 -2.79 -1.42
CA ARG A 153 -4.06 -1.97 -2.45
C ARG A 153 -5.51 -2.33 -2.67
N CYS A 154 -5.88 -3.61 -2.57
CA CYS A 154 -7.29 -4.02 -2.60
C CYS A 154 -8.05 -3.39 -1.42
N LEU A 155 -7.51 -3.49 -0.21
CA LEU A 155 -8.13 -2.90 0.99
C LEU A 155 -8.18 -1.37 0.90
N SER A 156 -7.10 -0.72 0.46
CA SER A 156 -7.06 0.73 0.23
C SER A 156 -8.13 1.17 -0.77
N GLY A 157 -8.25 0.48 -1.91
CA GLY A 157 -9.27 0.73 -2.92
C GLY A 157 -10.69 0.58 -2.35
N ILE A 158 -10.95 -0.46 -1.55
CA ILE A 158 -12.23 -0.63 -0.85
C ILE A 158 -12.48 0.54 0.10
N GLY A 159 -11.50 0.95 0.91
CA GLY A 159 -11.61 2.10 1.80
C GLY A 159 -11.92 3.39 1.05
N VAL A 160 -11.21 3.64 -0.06
CA VAL A 160 -11.47 4.81 -0.92
C VAL A 160 -12.88 4.78 -1.51
N ILE A 161 -13.40 3.63 -1.88
CA ILE A 161 -14.74 3.51 -2.47
C ILE A 161 -15.84 3.63 -1.40
N THR A 162 -15.66 3.01 -0.23
CA THR A 162 -16.73 2.80 0.75
C THR A 162 -16.75 3.79 1.90
N PHE A 163 -15.61 4.37 2.30
CA PHE A 163 -15.57 5.28 3.43
C PHE A 163 -16.06 6.67 3.04
N PRO A 164 -16.70 7.40 3.97
CA PRO A 164 -16.96 8.83 3.79
C PRO A 164 -15.70 9.59 3.40
N LYS A 165 -15.82 10.64 2.60
CA LYS A 165 -14.70 11.49 2.18
C LYS A 165 -14.54 12.63 3.18
N ALA A 166 -13.32 12.85 3.65
CA ALA A 166 -13.03 13.94 4.59
C ALA A 166 -13.17 15.33 3.96
N LYS A 167 -13.04 15.42 2.63
CA LYS A 167 -13.19 16.66 1.84
C LYS A 167 -14.06 16.39 0.62
N ALA A 168 -15.02 17.29 0.33
CA ALA A 168 -15.87 17.17 -0.85
C ALA A 168 -15.10 17.39 -2.17
N ASP A 169 -14.09 18.25 -2.15
CA ASP A 169 -13.33 18.70 -3.34
C ASP A 169 -11.94 18.10 -3.45
N GLY A 170 -11.68 16.98 -2.73
CA GLY A 170 -10.40 16.28 -2.81
C GLY A 170 -10.31 15.35 -4.02
N THR A 171 -9.07 15.09 -4.52
CA THR A 171 -8.78 14.17 -5.62
C THR A 171 -9.45 12.80 -5.43
N VAL A 172 -9.38 12.23 -4.22
CA VAL A 172 -10.03 10.96 -3.88
C VAL A 172 -11.56 11.05 -3.96
N ALA A 173 -12.16 12.19 -3.57
CA ALA A 173 -13.59 12.39 -3.70
C ALA A 173 -14.04 12.48 -5.16
N GLU A 174 -13.24 13.09 -6.02
CA GLU A 174 -13.48 13.15 -7.46
C GLU A 174 -13.38 11.76 -8.10
N PHE A 175 -12.33 11.00 -7.78
CA PHE A 175 -12.16 9.64 -8.29
C PHE A 175 -13.25 8.69 -7.81
N SER A 176 -13.65 8.77 -6.55
CA SER A 176 -14.75 7.97 -6.02
C SER A 176 -16.08 8.29 -6.71
N ARG A 177 -16.39 9.58 -6.96
CA ARG A 177 -17.60 9.96 -7.70
C ARG A 177 -17.66 9.42 -9.14
N ASN A 178 -16.51 9.22 -9.75
CA ASN A 178 -16.39 8.77 -11.14
C ASN A 178 -16.25 7.24 -11.24
N SER A 179 -16.05 6.52 -10.13
CA SER A 179 -15.88 5.07 -10.12
C SER A 179 -17.22 4.33 -10.14
N SER A 180 -17.20 3.11 -10.67
CA SER A 180 -18.31 2.15 -10.53
C SER A 180 -18.16 1.43 -9.19
N ASP A 181 -18.66 2.05 -8.11
CA ASP A 181 -18.40 1.62 -6.74
C ASP A 181 -18.75 0.16 -6.47
N VAL A 182 -19.91 -0.30 -6.91
CA VAL A 182 -20.36 -1.69 -6.67
C VAL A 182 -19.48 -2.70 -7.42
N LEU A 183 -19.22 -2.46 -8.72
CA LEU A 183 -18.41 -3.39 -9.52
C LEU A 183 -16.96 -3.41 -9.04
N SER A 184 -16.35 -2.23 -8.84
CA SER A 184 -14.96 -2.12 -8.38
C SER A 184 -14.78 -2.78 -7.01
N ARG A 185 -15.70 -2.54 -6.07
CA ARG A 185 -15.69 -3.21 -4.76
C ARG A 185 -15.77 -4.72 -4.87
N ASN A 186 -16.68 -5.25 -5.69
CA ASN A 186 -16.84 -6.70 -5.85
C ASN A 186 -15.60 -7.34 -6.48
N VAL A 187 -14.98 -6.70 -7.47
CA VAL A 187 -13.72 -7.16 -8.07
C VAL A 187 -12.60 -7.18 -7.03
N LEU A 188 -12.47 -6.13 -6.23
CA LEU A 188 -11.45 -6.07 -5.17
C LEU A 188 -11.67 -7.14 -4.09
N ILE A 189 -12.93 -7.45 -3.74
CA ILE A 189 -13.25 -8.55 -2.81
C ILE A 189 -12.85 -9.91 -3.41
N VAL A 190 -13.13 -10.14 -4.69
CA VAL A 190 -12.70 -11.38 -5.38
C VAL A 190 -11.18 -11.50 -5.35
N TYR A 191 -10.45 -10.43 -5.65
CA TYR A 191 -8.99 -10.43 -5.53
C TYR A 191 -8.52 -10.76 -4.11
N LEU A 192 -9.13 -10.16 -3.06
CA LEU A 192 -8.79 -10.46 -1.68
C LEU A 192 -8.98 -11.94 -1.33
N VAL A 193 -10.07 -12.56 -1.77
CA VAL A 193 -10.31 -14.00 -1.53
C VAL A 193 -9.24 -14.85 -2.21
N LEU A 194 -8.91 -14.55 -3.46
CA LEU A 194 -7.87 -15.28 -4.20
C LEU A 194 -6.48 -15.09 -3.58
N LEU A 195 -6.17 -13.87 -3.15
CA LEU A 195 -4.91 -13.56 -2.50
C LEU A 195 -4.79 -14.22 -1.13
N ALA A 196 -5.86 -14.20 -0.32
CA ALA A 196 -5.90 -14.93 0.96
C ALA A 196 -5.65 -16.42 0.75
N ALA A 197 -6.33 -17.04 -0.23
CA ALA A 197 -6.10 -18.43 -0.59
C ALA A 197 -4.64 -18.67 -1.01
N GLY A 198 -4.07 -17.81 -1.86
CA GLY A 198 -2.66 -17.90 -2.28
C GLY A 198 -1.68 -17.80 -1.13
N MET A 199 -1.88 -16.83 -0.21
CA MET A 199 -1.05 -16.68 0.99
C MET A 199 -1.12 -17.91 1.91
N ILE A 200 -2.33 -18.45 2.13
CA ILE A 200 -2.56 -19.65 2.95
C ILE A 200 -1.94 -20.90 2.29
N LEU A 201 -2.02 -21.03 0.97
CA LEU A 201 -1.41 -22.16 0.24
C LEU A 201 0.13 -22.17 0.31
N ILE A 202 0.78 -20.99 0.37
CA ILE A 202 2.24 -20.91 0.52
C ILE A 202 2.66 -21.42 1.90
N ARG A 203 2.03 -20.93 2.97
CA ARG A 203 2.23 -21.36 4.37
C ARG A 203 0.95 -21.04 5.17
N PRO A 204 0.18 -22.03 5.60
CA PRO A 204 -1.15 -21.79 6.19
C PRO A 204 -1.14 -20.85 7.39
N VAL A 205 -0.24 -21.05 8.34
CA VAL A 205 -0.16 -20.20 9.55
C VAL A 205 0.33 -18.79 9.21
N TRP A 206 1.42 -18.69 8.47
CA TRP A 206 2.02 -17.40 8.13
C TRP A 206 1.09 -16.55 7.26
N GLY A 207 0.51 -17.18 6.22
CA GLY A 207 -0.44 -16.52 5.32
C GLY A 207 -1.69 -16.03 6.03
N SER A 208 -2.27 -16.89 6.91
CA SER A 208 -3.45 -16.51 7.68
C SER A 208 -3.17 -15.35 8.63
N LEU A 209 -2.05 -15.39 9.38
CA LEU A 209 -1.70 -14.34 10.33
C LEU A 209 -1.40 -13.01 9.62
N ALA A 210 -0.68 -13.04 8.50
CA ALA A 210 -0.40 -11.84 7.71
C ALA A 210 -1.70 -11.24 7.15
N PHE A 211 -2.61 -12.07 6.62
CA PHE A 211 -3.88 -11.60 6.07
C PHE A 211 -4.81 -11.04 7.16
N VAL A 212 -4.93 -11.72 8.30
CA VAL A 212 -5.71 -11.22 9.46
C VAL A 212 -5.11 -9.91 9.97
N GLY A 213 -3.77 -9.82 10.05
CA GLY A 213 -3.09 -8.57 10.39
C GLY A 213 -3.45 -7.41 9.46
N ALA A 214 -3.50 -7.66 8.14
CA ALA A 214 -3.93 -6.65 7.17
C ALA A 214 -5.38 -6.19 7.41
N LEU A 215 -6.30 -7.11 7.76
CA LEU A 215 -7.69 -6.76 8.08
C LEU A 215 -7.80 -5.95 9.37
N LEU A 216 -7.00 -6.27 10.40
CA LEU A 216 -6.97 -5.51 11.65
C LEU A 216 -6.42 -4.08 11.42
N ILE A 217 -5.40 -3.94 10.58
CA ILE A 217 -4.85 -2.63 10.21
C ILE A 217 -5.86 -1.87 9.34
N PHE A 218 -6.63 -2.54 8.50
CA PHE A 218 -7.72 -1.90 7.74
C PHE A 218 -8.83 -1.38 8.65
N TRP A 219 -9.20 -2.12 9.68
CA TRP A 219 -10.13 -1.64 10.71
C TRP A 219 -9.55 -0.44 11.47
N TYR A 220 -8.28 -0.46 11.82
CA TYR A 220 -7.58 0.68 12.44
C TYR A 220 -7.57 1.90 11.53
N TYR A 221 -7.32 1.73 10.22
CA TYR A 221 -7.43 2.80 9.24
C TYR A 221 -8.81 3.44 9.22
N HIS A 222 -9.88 2.63 9.20
CA HIS A 222 -11.24 3.15 9.30
C HIS A 222 -11.43 3.98 10.57
N HIS A 223 -10.96 3.48 11.72
CA HIS A 223 -11.07 4.19 12.99
C HIS A 223 -10.34 5.54 12.95
N ILE A 224 -9.11 5.59 12.47
CA ILE A 224 -8.31 6.83 12.35
C ILE A 224 -9.01 7.81 11.39
N ALA A 225 -9.41 7.35 10.22
CA ALA A 225 -10.07 8.19 9.22
C ALA A 225 -11.34 8.84 9.78
N MET A 226 -12.21 8.06 10.43
CA MET A 226 -13.48 8.57 10.98
C MET A 226 -13.26 9.48 12.19
N LYS A 227 -12.45 9.05 13.15
CA LYS A 227 -12.27 9.76 14.42
C LYS A 227 -11.57 11.11 14.24
N TYR A 228 -10.48 11.13 13.50
CA TYR A 228 -9.58 12.29 13.45
C TYR A 228 -9.78 13.19 12.22
N PHE A 229 -10.30 12.65 11.13
CA PHE A 229 -10.47 13.39 9.87
C PHE A 229 -11.93 13.43 9.37
N GLY A 230 -12.79 12.55 9.93
CA GLY A 230 -14.20 12.39 9.57
C GLY A 230 -14.43 11.80 8.19
N GLY A 231 -13.44 11.12 7.65
CA GLY A 231 -13.45 10.44 6.37
C GLY A 231 -12.06 10.19 5.85
N THR A 232 -11.95 9.58 4.68
CA THR A 232 -10.66 9.29 4.04
C THR A 232 -10.23 10.40 3.08
N THR A 233 -8.90 10.54 2.91
CA THR A 233 -8.21 11.30 1.85
C THR A 233 -7.21 10.40 1.15
N GLY A 234 -6.52 10.91 0.11
CA GLY A 234 -5.39 10.21 -0.53
C GLY A 234 -4.27 9.93 0.45
N ASP A 235 -3.93 10.91 1.28
CA ASP A 235 -2.83 10.84 2.24
C ASP A 235 -3.12 9.80 3.32
N ILE A 236 -4.33 9.79 3.91
CA ILE A 236 -4.74 8.81 4.90
C ILE A 236 -4.79 7.39 4.30
N SER A 237 -5.14 7.27 3.01
CA SER A 237 -5.09 6.01 2.27
C SER A 237 -3.65 5.55 2.02
N GLY A 238 -2.72 6.48 1.73
CA GLY A 238 -1.28 6.24 1.63
C GLY A 238 -0.68 5.81 2.98
N PHE A 239 -1.04 6.49 4.06
CA PHE A 239 -0.71 6.10 5.43
C PHE A 239 -1.11 4.65 5.70
N PHE A 240 -2.38 4.29 5.40
CA PHE A 240 -2.85 2.92 5.56
C PHE A 240 -1.99 1.92 4.77
N LEU A 241 -1.69 2.19 3.50
CA LEU A 241 -0.87 1.30 2.68
C LEU A 241 0.48 1.01 3.34
N CYS A 242 1.18 2.06 3.78
CA CYS A 242 2.50 1.93 4.40
C CYS A 242 2.46 1.12 5.70
N ILE A 243 1.50 1.42 6.60
CA ILE A 243 1.40 0.67 7.87
C ILE A 243 0.89 -0.77 7.67
N CYS A 244 0.05 -1.02 6.66
CA CYS A 244 -0.45 -2.34 6.34
C CYS A 244 0.69 -3.23 5.82
N GLU A 245 1.50 -2.73 4.90
CA GLU A 245 2.62 -3.45 4.31
C GLU A 245 3.70 -3.76 5.36
N VAL A 246 4.13 -2.76 6.14
CA VAL A 246 5.12 -2.97 7.20
C VAL A 246 4.58 -3.87 8.31
N GLY A 247 3.29 -3.76 8.64
CA GLY A 247 2.64 -4.61 9.65
C GLY A 247 2.58 -6.08 9.23
N MET A 248 2.19 -6.36 7.98
CA MET A 248 2.25 -7.74 7.45
C MET A 248 3.68 -8.28 7.46
N ALA A 249 4.64 -7.44 7.05
CA ALA A 249 6.05 -7.82 7.00
C ALA A 249 6.62 -8.11 8.40
N LEU A 250 6.27 -7.32 9.42
CA LEU A 250 6.62 -7.58 10.83
C LEU A 250 6.04 -8.90 11.34
N ILE A 251 4.76 -9.18 11.05
CA ILE A 251 4.14 -10.46 11.41
C ILE A 251 4.93 -11.61 10.79
N LEU A 252 5.24 -11.53 9.49
CA LEU A 252 6.01 -12.55 8.79
C LEU A 252 7.41 -12.71 9.36
N ALA A 253 8.11 -11.62 9.68
CA ALA A 253 9.43 -11.66 10.29
C ALA A 253 9.43 -12.35 11.65
N VAL A 254 8.35 -12.21 12.44
CA VAL A 254 8.20 -12.90 13.73
C VAL A 254 7.88 -14.38 13.53
N VAL A 255 6.85 -14.67 12.73
CA VAL A 255 6.36 -16.06 12.61
C VAL A 255 7.26 -16.96 11.78
N SER A 256 8.13 -16.41 10.93
CA SER A 256 9.11 -17.19 10.16
C SER A 256 10.24 -17.81 11.00
N ASN A 257 10.31 -17.46 12.28
CA ASN A 257 11.27 -18.05 13.23
C ASN A 257 10.70 -19.31 13.94
N PHE A 258 9.43 -19.62 13.74
CA PHE A 258 8.72 -20.74 14.34
C PHE A 258 8.16 -21.68 13.27
#